data_2d629a5dd1ca3108d6cb16bc68d83158
#
_entry.id   2d629a5dd1ca3108d6cb16bc68d83158
#
_cell.length_a   1.000
_cell.length_b   1.000
_cell.length_c   1.000
_cell.angle_alpha   90.00
_cell.angle_beta   90.00
_cell.angle_gamma   90.00
#
_symmetry.space_group_name_H-M   'P 1'
#
loop_
_entity.id
_entity.type
_entity.pdbx_description
1 polymer ?
#
loop_
_entity_poly.entity_id
_entity_poly.type
_entity_poly.pdbx_seq_one_letter_code
_entity_poly.pdbx_strand_id
1 'polypeptide(L)'
;MEKGVKLQIWISILVVILTVTGGNAAEPIKMVSLEPTSGVMKDIGDRMHLGIKFAVEEINAAGGLNGRTIKMLYDDTQLKPDIAARKALRYITEEGVEFMMTGTGTHIGKAMGQVADKHKVIMLNYGASGDEITGKDFTPYQFRVALSTAQMAAGLAAYYAGTPYKKFYLINEDYAFGHDVAEAFKKWMKKFKPDWQMLGDDYHPIGTKDLGPYITKIIASGAEVLVTSDWGADLEVLIKQGRSLGLKANIGNMYLADPVILPALGNGAVGAITGDIYLLTLQTPKNRDFIERWKRRNLDPAHPYPAQFIGKAYQGFMFLAEVIRKTGSTKAEDIIRTWEGMSHEGLIGPMFMRACDHQVIAPMAIGEILPGPNPFYKFPYVGAPTIIPADKISVPPAETGNPRCK
;
A
#
# COMPACT_ATOMS: atom_id res chain seq x y z
N MET A 1 -68.36 -37.04 60.25
CA MET A 1 -68.17 -37.66 58.89
C MET A 1 -67.79 -36.52 57.95
N GLU A 2 -66.51 -36.29 57.77
CA GLU A 2 -65.96 -35.28 56.83
C GLU A 2 -65.23 -36.04 55.72
N LYS A 3 -65.71 -35.84 54.50
CA LYS A 3 -65.07 -36.40 53.29
C LYS A 3 -64.07 -35.42 52.76
N GLY A 4 -62.76 -35.73 52.92
CA GLY A 4 -61.68 -34.95 52.33
C GLY A 4 -61.56 -35.26 50.83
N VAL A 5 -61.68 -34.18 50.01
CA VAL A 5 -61.43 -34.23 48.57
C VAL A 5 -59.93 -33.98 48.33
N LYS A 6 -59.23 -34.97 47.79
CA LYS A 6 -57.82 -34.80 47.37
C LYS A 6 -57.79 -34.24 45.96
N LEU A 7 -57.33 -33.00 45.83
CA LEU A 7 -57.11 -32.34 44.55
C LEU A 7 -55.71 -32.78 44.02
N GLN A 8 -55.69 -33.58 42.93
CA GLN A 8 -54.46 -33.90 42.20
C GLN A 8 -54.16 -32.83 41.18
N ILE A 9 -53.10 -32.04 41.44
CA ILE A 9 -52.55 -31.04 40.51
C ILE A 9 -51.61 -31.75 39.57
N TRP A 10 -51.95 -31.87 38.29
CA TRP A 10 -51.07 -32.31 37.22
C TRP A 10 -50.24 -31.11 36.75
N ILE A 11 -48.93 -31.09 37.04
CA ILE A 11 -47.98 -30.16 36.49
C ILE A 11 -47.51 -30.72 35.13
N SER A 12 -48.01 -30.19 34.05
CA SER A 12 -47.49 -30.50 32.71
C SER A 12 -46.21 -29.70 32.49
N ILE A 13 -45.08 -30.37 32.55
CA ILE A 13 -43.75 -29.81 32.18
C ILE A 13 -43.71 -29.76 30.65
N LEU A 14 -43.83 -28.57 30.10
CA LEU A 14 -43.61 -28.31 28.68
C LEU A 14 -42.09 -28.27 28.43
N VAL A 15 -41.51 -29.38 27.96
CA VAL A 15 -40.11 -29.44 27.51
C VAL A 15 -40.04 -28.76 26.13
N VAL A 16 -39.56 -27.48 26.12
CA VAL A 16 -39.22 -26.81 24.87
C VAL A 16 -37.84 -27.36 24.42
N ILE A 17 -37.86 -28.28 23.49
CA ILE A 17 -36.66 -28.77 22.78
C ILE A 17 -36.25 -27.67 21.83
N LEU A 18 -35.32 -26.80 22.22
CA LEU A 18 -34.57 -25.91 21.31
C LEU A 18 -33.70 -26.81 20.42
N THR A 19 -34.20 -27.16 19.26
CA THR A 19 -33.35 -27.71 18.20
C THR A 19 -32.39 -26.62 17.75
N VAL A 20 -31.19 -26.62 18.30
CA VAL A 20 -30.06 -25.89 17.70
C VAL A 20 -29.77 -26.58 16.37
N THR A 21 -30.37 -26.06 15.30
CA THR A 21 -29.93 -26.42 13.95
C THR A 21 -28.49 -25.95 13.85
N GLY A 22 -27.56 -26.90 13.98
CA GLY A 22 -26.16 -26.67 13.66
C GLY A 22 -26.07 -26.29 12.17
N GLY A 23 -26.16 -25.00 11.87
CA GLY A 23 -25.85 -24.51 10.56
C GLY A 23 -24.41 -24.90 10.26
N ASN A 24 -24.18 -25.69 9.22
CA ASN A 24 -22.82 -25.90 8.72
C ASN A 24 -22.22 -24.52 8.51
N ALA A 25 -21.17 -24.19 9.30
CA ALA A 25 -20.45 -22.95 9.10
C ALA A 25 -20.00 -22.92 7.63
N ALA A 26 -20.33 -21.82 6.92
CA ALA A 26 -19.98 -21.69 5.52
C ALA A 26 -18.44 -21.80 5.38
N GLU A 27 -17.98 -22.51 4.35
CA GLU A 27 -16.56 -22.68 4.07
C GLU A 27 -15.84 -21.33 4.05
N PRO A 28 -14.67 -21.20 4.69
CA PRO A 28 -13.93 -19.95 4.73
C PRO A 28 -13.51 -19.51 3.32
N ILE A 29 -13.43 -18.21 3.11
CA ILE A 29 -12.81 -17.65 1.90
C ILE A 29 -11.29 -17.82 2.06
N LYS A 30 -10.69 -18.62 1.20
CA LYS A 30 -9.23 -18.82 1.22
C LYS A 30 -8.53 -17.75 0.40
N MET A 31 -7.55 -17.08 1.01
CA MET A 31 -6.75 -16.04 0.37
C MET A 31 -5.28 -16.23 0.68
N VAL A 32 -4.38 -15.72 -0.17
CA VAL A 32 -2.94 -15.73 0.08
C VAL A 32 -2.32 -14.36 -0.13
N SER A 33 -1.47 -13.95 0.81
CA SER A 33 -0.60 -12.77 0.69
C SER A 33 0.85 -13.22 0.52
N LEU A 34 1.47 -12.82 -0.58
CA LEU A 34 2.84 -13.18 -0.96
C LEU A 34 3.72 -11.94 -0.92
N GLU A 35 4.60 -11.86 0.09
CA GLU A 35 5.51 -10.73 0.31
C GLU A 35 6.94 -11.21 0.56
N PRO A 36 7.98 -10.39 0.39
CA PRO A 36 9.33 -10.75 0.79
C PRO A 36 9.46 -10.71 2.31
N THR A 37 9.46 -11.87 2.96
CA THR A 37 9.65 -12.01 4.41
C THR A 37 11.03 -12.54 4.77
N SER A 38 11.95 -12.50 3.81
CA SER A 38 13.39 -12.77 3.96
C SER A 38 14.23 -11.77 3.15
N GLY A 39 15.52 -11.70 3.44
CA GLY A 39 16.45 -10.80 2.75
C GLY A 39 16.28 -9.34 3.13
N VAL A 40 16.76 -8.43 2.27
CA VAL A 40 16.87 -6.99 2.56
C VAL A 40 15.53 -6.27 2.69
N MET A 41 14.45 -6.84 2.15
CA MET A 41 13.09 -6.28 2.19
C MET A 41 12.17 -6.95 3.20
N LYS A 42 12.73 -7.80 4.08
CA LYS A 42 11.97 -8.55 5.09
C LYS A 42 11.04 -7.65 5.92
N ASP A 43 11.55 -6.55 6.43
CA ASP A 43 10.79 -5.67 7.32
C ASP A 43 9.59 -5.01 6.62
N ILE A 44 9.70 -4.74 5.33
CA ILE A 44 8.60 -4.20 4.51
C ILE A 44 7.53 -5.27 4.31
N GLY A 45 7.93 -6.48 3.91
CA GLY A 45 7.01 -7.60 3.70
C GLY A 45 6.26 -8.00 4.98
N ASP A 46 6.97 -8.09 6.10
CA ASP A 46 6.38 -8.40 7.41
C ASP A 46 5.31 -7.38 7.80
N ARG A 47 5.55 -6.08 7.57
CA ARG A 47 4.57 -5.02 7.87
C ARG A 47 3.37 -5.06 6.94
N MET A 48 3.57 -5.35 5.67
CA MET A 48 2.46 -5.54 4.76
C MET A 48 1.58 -6.71 5.22
N HIS A 49 2.19 -7.84 5.61
CA HIS A 49 1.46 -8.95 6.21
C HIS A 49 0.73 -8.57 7.49
N LEU A 50 1.32 -7.74 8.36
CA LEU A 50 0.65 -7.24 9.58
C LEU A 50 -0.58 -6.40 9.25
N GLY A 51 -0.52 -5.55 8.23
CA GLY A 51 -1.68 -4.76 7.77
C GLY A 51 -2.83 -5.64 7.29
N ILE A 52 -2.53 -6.66 6.49
CA ILE A 52 -3.50 -7.66 6.03
C ILE A 52 -4.05 -8.47 7.22
N LYS A 53 -3.17 -8.95 8.10
CA LYS A 53 -3.57 -9.70 9.30
C LYS A 53 -4.56 -8.93 10.15
N PHE A 54 -4.28 -7.65 10.41
CA PHE A 54 -5.16 -6.80 11.19
C PHE A 54 -6.54 -6.66 10.54
N ALA A 55 -6.60 -6.39 9.22
CA ALA A 55 -7.86 -6.31 8.49
C ALA A 55 -8.67 -7.62 8.55
N VAL A 56 -8.00 -8.77 8.36
CA VAL A 56 -8.64 -10.10 8.43
C VAL A 56 -9.18 -10.39 9.81
N GLU A 57 -8.43 -10.07 10.87
CA GLU A 57 -8.89 -10.27 12.25
C GLU A 57 -10.13 -9.43 12.56
N GLU A 58 -10.17 -8.16 12.13
CA GLU A 58 -11.34 -7.30 12.30
C GLU A 58 -12.57 -7.83 11.54
N ILE A 59 -12.37 -8.23 10.30
CA ILE A 59 -13.46 -8.78 9.46
C ILE A 59 -13.99 -10.07 10.07
N ASN A 60 -13.13 -10.97 10.47
CA ASN A 60 -13.55 -12.26 11.07
C ASN A 60 -14.26 -12.06 12.42
N ALA A 61 -13.78 -11.13 13.25
CA ALA A 61 -14.43 -10.78 14.51
C ALA A 61 -15.83 -10.17 14.30
N ALA A 62 -16.06 -9.51 13.15
CA ALA A 62 -17.36 -8.98 12.76
C ALA A 62 -18.27 -9.99 12.03
N GLY A 63 -17.92 -11.28 12.01
CA GLY A 63 -18.71 -12.35 11.36
C GLY A 63 -18.33 -12.67 9.92
N GLY A 64 -17.17 -12.17 9.45
CA GLY A 64 -16.63 -12.46 8.13
C GLY A 64 -17.19 -11.58 7.01
N LEU A 65 -17.08 -12.08 5.79
CA LEU A 65 -17.65 -11.48 4.57
C LEU A 65 -18.85 -12.33 4.13
N ASN A 66 -20.04 -11.75 4.16
CA ASN A 66 -21.29 -12.43 3.82
C ASN A 66 -21.48 -13.78 4.58
N GLY A 67 -21.09 -13.82 5.87
CA GLY A 67 -21.19 -15.00 6.73
C GLY A 67 -20.05 -16.02 6.57
N ARG A 68 -19.06 -15.76 5.70
CA ARG A 68 -17.85 -16.59 5.54
C ARG A 68 -16.66 -15.92 6.22
N THR A 69 -15.96 -16.66 7.08
CA THR A 69 -14.69 -16.19 7.62
C THR A 69 -13.59 -16.20 6.54
N ILE A 70 -12.53 -15.44 6.74
CA ILE A 70 -11.37 -15.43 5.86
C ILE A 70 -10.28 -16.33 6.46
N LYS A 71 -9.79 -17.28 5.67
CA LYS A 71 -8.56 -18.03 5.94
C LYS A 71 -7.44 -17.41 5.11
N MET A 72 -6.62 -16.55 5.74
CA MET A 72 -5.47 -15.93 5.10
C MET A 72 -4.23 -16.80 5.26
N LEU A 73 -3.56 -17.07 4.14
CA LEU A 73 -2.26 -17.74 4.06
C LEU A 73 -1.19 -16.69 3.76
N TYR A 74 0.03 -16.91 4.27
CA TYR A 74 1.16 -15.99 4.09
C TYR A 74 2.38 -16.77 3.63
N ASP A 75 3.14 -16.24 2.67
CA ASP A 75 4.37 -16.89 2.21
C ASP A 75 5.37 -15.87 1.66
N ASP A 76 6.63 -16.29 1.59
CA ASP A 76 7.80 -15.48 1.25
C ASP A 76 8.09 -15.54 -0.25
N THR A 77 8.10 -14.40 -0.92
CA THR A 77 8.52 -14.27 -2.32
C THR A 77 10.03 -14.21 -2.50
N GLN A 78 10.79 -13.94 -1.43
CA GLN A 78 12.23 -13.65 -1.49
C GLN A 78 12.57 -12.51 -2.47
N LEU A 79 11.58 -11.67 -2.79
CA LEU A 79 11.66 -10.62 -3.82
C LEU A 79 12.04 -11.19 -5.22
N LYS A 80 11.72 -12.47 -5.50
CA LYS A 80 12.03 -13.16 -6.76
C LYS A 80 10.75 -13.48 -7.55
N PRO A 81 10.61 -12.98 -8.79
CA PRO A 81 9.37 -13.14 -9.57
C PRO A 81 9.05 -14.61 -9.91
N ASP A 82 10.07 -15.44 -10.15
CA ASP A 82 9.89 -16.87 -10.41
C ASP A 82 9.38 -17.63 -9.17
N ILE A 83 9.86 -17.26 -7.97
CA ILE A 83 9.37 -17.82 -6.70
C ILE A 83 7.94 -17.37 -6.46
N ALA A 84 7.64 -16.09 -6.63
CA ALA A 84 6.30 -15.54 -6.45
C ALA A 84 5.29 -16.22 -7.39
N ALA A 85 5.60 -16.34 -8.68
CA ALA A 85 4.74 -16.99 -9.67
C ALA A 85 4.50 -18.47 -9.32
N ARG A 86 5.57 -19.22 -8.98
CA ARG A 86 5.46 -20.64 -8.61
C ARG A 86 4.61 -20.84 -7.34
N LYS A 87 4.80 -20.00 -6.32
CA LYS A 87 3.99 -20.05 -5.10
C LYS A 87 2.54 -19.67 -5.37
N ALA A 88 2.29 -18.59 -6.12
CA ALA A 88 0.94 -18.20 -6.53
C ALA A 88 0.21 -19.36 -7.22
N LEU A 89 0.86 -20.00 -8.20
CA LEU A 89 0.31 -21.16 -8.88
C LEU A 89 -0.03 -22.30 -7.91
N ARG A 90 0.90 -22.66 -7.02
CA ARG A 90 0.68 -23.71 -6.01
C ARG A 90 -0.52 -23.41 -5.13
N TYR A 91 -0.64 -22.18 -4.61
CA TYR A 91 -1.77 -21.82 -3.77
C TYR A 91 -3.12 -21.88 -4.49
N ILE A 92 -3.15 -21.54 -5.78
CA ILE A 92 -4.35 -21.67 -6.60
C ILE A 92 -4.71 -23.15 -6.82
N THR A 93 -3.74 -24.00 -7.23
CA THR A 93 -4.02 -25.36 -7.70
C THR A 93 -4.10 -26.40 -6.57
N GLU A 94 -3.36 -26.21 -5.48
CA GLU A 94 -3.30 -27.19 -4.39
C GLU A 94 -4.14 -26.75 -3.17
N GLU A 95 -4.13 -25.44 -2.84
CA GLU A 95 -4.86 -24.93 -1.66
C GLU A 95 -6.24 -24.39 -2.01
N GLY A 96 -6.51 -24.11 -3.29
CA GLY A 96 -7.79 -23.59 -3.76
C GLY A 96 -8.07 -22.17 -3.27
N VAL A 97 -7.06 -21.28 -3.28
CA VAL A 97 -7.28 -19.87 -2.91
C VAL A 97 -8.16 -19.16 -3.93
N GLU A 98 -9.08 -18.35 -3.45
CA GLU A 98 -10.03 -17.58 -4.24
C GLU A 98 -9.48 -16.19 -4.59
N PHE A 99 -8.53 -15.68 -3.78
CA PHE A 99 -7.86 -14.39 -3.98
C PHE A 99 -6.38 -14.50 -3.64
N MET A 100 -5.57 -13.75 -4.37
CA MET A 100 -4.16 -13.57 -4.03
C MET A 100 -3.78 -12.10 -4.00
N MET A 101 -2.69 -11.77 -3.29
CA MET A 101 -2.28 -10.38 -3.15
C MET A 101 -0.79 -10.22 -2.92
N THR A 102 -0.28 -9.04 -3.29
CA THR A 102 1.09 -8.58 -3.01
C THR A 102 1.16 -7.06 -3.04
N GLY A 103 2.16 -6.49 -2.41
CA GLY A 103 2.43 -5.04 -2.43
C GLY A 103 3.87 -4.70 -2.78
N THR A 104 4.78 -5.67 -2.82
CA THR A 104 6.21 -5.39 -2.92
C THR A 104 6.79 -5.80 -4.27
N GLY A 105 7.33 -4.79 -4.99
CA GLY A 105 8.08 -4.98 -6.22
C GLY A 105 7.22 -5.10 -7.47
N THR A 106 7.47 -4.21 -8.43
CA THR A 106 6.79 -4.20 -9.74
C THR A 106 6.90 -5.53 -10.46
N HIS A 107 8.10 -6.13 -10.47
CA HIS A 107 8.37 -7.42 -11.11
C HIS A 107 7.62 -8.59 -10.44
N ILE A 108 7.39 -8.52 -9.11
CA ILE A 108 6.55 -9.49 -8.39
C ILE A 108 5.08 -9.32 -8.80
N GLY A 109 4.59 -8.07 -8.77
CA GLY A 109 3.22 -7.74 -9.17
C GLY A 109 2.90 -8.20 -10.60
N LYS A 110 3.84 -8.04 -11.53
CA LYS A 110 3.70 -8.52 -12.93
C LYS A 110 3.67 -10.03 -13.00
N ALA A 111 4.61 -10.72 -12.37
CA ALA A 111 4.70 -12.18 -12.41
C ALA A 111 3.45 -12.84 -11.81
N MET A 112 2.98 -12.36 -10.68
CA MET A 112 1.73 -12.83 -10.07
C MET A 112 0.50 -12.46 -10.89
N GLY A 113 0.46 -11.25 -11.50
CA GLY A 113 -0.61 -10.82 -12.39
C GLY A 113 -0.80 -11.74 -13.61
N GLN A 114 0.29 -12.24 -14.20
CA GLN A 114 0.24 -13.23 -15.27
C GLN A 114 -0.35 -14.58 -14.81
N VAL A 115 -0.02 -15.01 -13.57
CA VAL A 115 -0.63 -16.21 -12.99
C VAL A 115 -2.12 -15.98 -12.72
N ALA A 116 -2.50 -14.80 -12.20
CA ALA A 116 -3.88 -14.39 -11.97
C ALA A 116 -4.71 -14.48 -13.25
N ASP A 117 -4.20 -13.91 -14.32
CA ASP A 117 -4.86 -13.88 -15.64
C ASP A 117 -5.09 -15.30 -16.19
N LYS A 118 -4.02 -16.11 -16.20
CA LYS A 118 -4.07 -17.49 -16.69
C LYS A 118 -5.06 -18.37 -15.93
N HIS A 119 -5.18 -18.17 -14.62
CA HIS A 119 -6.02 -19.01 -13.74
C HIS A 119 -7.32 -18.34 -13.34
N LYS A 120 -7.60 -17.11 -13.79
CA LYS A 120 -8.81 -16.33 -13.53
C LYS A 120 -9.09 -16.13 -12.04
N VAL A 121 -8.02 -15.85 -11.28
CA VAL A 121 -8.07 -15.59 -9.84
C VAL A 121 -7.83 -14.10 -9.61
N ILE A 122 -8.67 -13.45 -8.82
CA ILE A 122 -8.49 -12.02 -8.52
C ILE A 122 -7.21 -11.79 -7.72
N MET A 123 -6.42 -10.84 -8.20
CA MET A 123 -5.21 -10.36 -7.53
C MET A 123 -5.38 -8.92 -7.07
N LEU A 124 -5.23 -8.70 -5.77
CA LEU A 124 -5.10 -7.37 -5.19
C LEU A 124 -3.62 -6.97 -5.16
N ASN A 125 -3.29 -5.88 -5.82
CA ASN A 125 -2.00 -5.20 -5.71
C ASN A 125 -2.18 -3.94 -4.85
N TYR A 126 -1.58 -3.92 -3.67
CA TYR A 126 -1.69 -2.78 -2.73
C TYR A 126 -0.39 -1.98 -2.57
N GLY A 127 0.61 -2.19 -3.46
CA GLY A 127 1.87 -1.47 -3.31
C GLY A 127 2.83 -1.50 -4.50
N ALA A 128 2.81 -2.53 -5.36
CA ALA A 128 3.66 -2.58 -6.56
C ALA A 128 3.22 -1.50 -7.57
N SER A 129 4.10 -0.52 -7.82
CA SER A 129 3.71 0.78 -8.39
C SER A 129 3.97 0.95 -9.88
N GLY A 130 4.77 0.08 -10.56
CA GLY A 130 5.14 0.25 -11.97
C GLY A 130 3.94 0.51 -12.87
N ASP A 131 4.07 1.52 -13.73
CA ASP A 131 2.96 1.99 -14.59
C ASP A 131 2.51 0.92 -15.58
N GLU A 132 3.42 0.05 -16.02
CA GLU A 132 3.13 -1.05 -16.94
C GLU A 132 2.10 -2.05 -16.41
N ILE A 133 1.97 -2.23 -15.08
CA ILE A 133 1.04 -3.18 -14.45
C ILE A 133 -0.41 -2.92 -14.85
N THR A 134 -0.82 -1.66 -14.86
CA THR A 134 -2.17 -1.23 -15.28
C THR A 134 -2.19 -0.59 -16.66
N GLY A 135 -0.99 -0.46 -17.28
CA GLY A 135 -0.75 0.02 -18.63
C GLY A 135 -0.65 -1.09 -19.65
N LYS A 136 0.53 -1.21 -20.28
CA LYS A 136 0.78 -2.17 -21.38
C LYS A 136 0.70 -3.63 -20.96
N ASP A 137 1.00 -3.96 -19.71
CA ASP A 137 0.98 -5.34 -19.17
C ASP A 137 -0.31 -5.61 -18.35
N PHE A 138 -1.35 -4.84 -18.58
CA PHE A 138 -2.64 -4.98 -17.93
C PHE A 138 -3.21 -6.39 -18.06
N THR A 139 -3.76 -6.90 -16.95
CA THR A 139 -4.59 -8.10 -16.92
C THR A 139 -5.95 -7.81 -16.25
N PRO A 140 -7.06 -8.39 -16.74
CA PRO A 140 -8.39 -8.10 -16.19
C PRO A 140 -8.61 -8.65 -14.77
N TYR A 141 -7.71 -9.50 -14.27
CA TYR A 141 -7.83 -10.12 -12.94
C TYR A 141 -6.97 -9.42 -11.88
N GLN A 142 -6.19 -8.39 -12.24
CA GLN A 142 -5.38 -7.63 -11.29
C GLN A 142 -5.97 -6.24 -11.06
N PHE A 143 -6.17 -5.89 -9.78
CA PHE A 143 -6.63 -4.57 -9.32
C PHE A 143 -5.57 -3.91 -8.46
N ARG A 144 -5.19 -2.67 -8.79
CA ARG A 144 -4.19 -1.93 -8.01
C ARG A 144 -4.84 -0.88 -7.11
N VAL A 145 -4.74 -1.10 -5.79
CA VAL A 145 -5.14 -0.15 -4.75
C VAL A 145 -3.90 0.50 -4.13
N ALA A 146 -3.06 1.05 -4.98
CA ALA A 146 -1.89 1.84 -4.65
C ALA A 146 -1.70 2.91 -5.73
N LEU A 147 -0.98 3.98 -5.42
CA LEU A 147 -0.61 4.94 -6.45
C LEU A 147 0.38 4.30 -7.43
N SER A 148 0.23 4.63 -8.70
CA SER A 148 1.20 4.29 -9.73
C SER A 148 2.45 5.16 -9.61
N THR A 149 3.55 4.73 -10.23
CA THR A 149 4.78 5.52 -10.31
C THR A 149 4.50 6.93 -10.83
N ALA A 150 3.74 7.04 -11.91
CA ALA A 150 3.37 8.34 -12.48
C ALA A 150 2.51 9.20 -11.55
N GLN A 151 1.59 8.60 -10.78
CA GLN A 151 0.79 9.33 -9.78
C GLN A 151 1.65 9.83 -8.62
N MET A 152 2.58 9.02 -8.10
CA MET A 152 3.50 9.42 -7.03
C MET A 152 4.42 10.55 -7.47
N ALA A 153 5.02 10.42 -8.66
CA ALA A 153 5.85 11.46 -9.25
C ALA A 153 5.07 12.75 -9.50
N ALA A 154 3.81 12.64 -9.97
CA ALA A 154 2.91 13.79 -10.13
C ALA A 154 2.63 14.50 -8.79
N GLY A 155 2.44 13.73 -7.72
CA GLY A 155 2.21 14.28 -6.39
C GLY A 155 3.41 15.07 -5.87
N LEU A 156 4.62 14.52 -5.96
CA LEU A 156 5.84 15.23 -5.61
C LEU A 156 6.04 16.48 -6.47
N ALA A 157 5.83 16.38 -7.78
CA ALA A 157 5.93 17.53 -8.70
C ALA A 157 4.91 18.63 -8.35
N ALA A 158 3.66 18.24 -8.02
CA ALA A 158 2.63 19.18 -7.61
C ALA A 158 2.97 19.88 -6.28
N TYR A 159 3.57 19.17 -5.34
CA TYR A 159 4.06 19.75 -4.09
C TYR A 159 5.17 20.78 -4.36
N TYR A 160 6.22 20.35 -5.08
CA TYR A 160 7.35 21.24 -5.36
C TYR A 160 7.00 22.41 -6.28
N ALA A 161 5.97 22.30 -7.10
CA ALA A 161 5.46 23.42 -7.88
C ALA A 161 4.98 24.59 -7.00
N GLY A 162 4.47 24.30 -5.80
CA GLY A 162 4.08 25.31 -4.80
C GLY A 162 5.22 25.88 -3.96
N THR A 163 6.47 25.43 -4.18
CA THR A 163 7.64 25.88 -3.42
C THR A 163 8.48 26.91 -4.22
N PRO A 164 9.36 27.67 -3.56
CA PRO A 164 10.27 28.59 -4.26
C PRO A 164 11.42 27.89 -5.00
N TYR A 165 11.67 26.61 -4.76
CA TYR A 165 12.77 25.87 -5.36
C TYR A 165 12.66 25.82 -6.89
N LYS A 166 13.79 26.02 -7.57
CA LYS A 166 13.86 25.95 -9.04
C LYS A 166 14.88 24.96 -9.56
N LYS A 167 15.92 24.64 -8.78
CA LYS A 167 17.07 23.82 -9.20
C LYS A 167 16.95 22.42 -8.62
N PHE A 168 16.73 21.43 -9.49
CA PHE A 168 16.49 20.05 -9.12
C PHE A 168 17.57 19.13 -9.67
N TYR A 169 17.90 18.10 -8.92
CA TYR A 169 18.75 17.00 -9.33
C TYR A 169 18.01 15.69 -9.05
N LEU A 170 18.10 14.74 -9.97
CA LEU A 170 17.51 13.42 -9.82
C LEU A 170 18.63 12.38 -9.62
N ILE A 171 18.47 11.47 -8.66
CA ILE A 171 19.28 10.27 -8.51
C ILE A 171 18.36 9.11 -8.20
N ASN A 172 18.51 8.00 -8.93
CA ASN A 172 17.60 6.87 -8.81
C ASN A 172 18.37 5.55 -8.94
N GLU A 173 17.79 4.47 -8.44
CA GLU A 173 18.28 3.13 -8.72
C GLU A 173 18.14 2.79 -10.20
N ASP A 174 19.17 2.13 -10.79
CA ASP A 174 19.25 1.79 -12.21
C ASP A 174 18.41 0.55 -12.56
N TYR A 175 17.09 0.71 -12.55
CA TYR A 175 16.13 -0.29 -13.03
C TYR A 175 14.83 0.40 -13.46
N ALA A 176 13.88 -0.38 -14.01
CA ALA A 176 12.66 0.17 -14.62
C ALA A 176 11.93 1.19 -13.75
N PHE A 177 11.75 0.91 -12.45
CA PHE A 177 11.05 1.82 -11.54
C PHE A 177 11.78 3.16 -11.39
N GLY A 178 13.13 3.16 -11.22
CA GLY A 178 13.91 4.39 -11.09
C GLY A 178 13.81 5.27 -12.34
N HIS A 179 13.90 4.66 -13.52
CA HIS A 179 13.72 5.35 -14.79
C HIS A 179 12.31 5.92 -14.95
N ASP A 180 11.28 5.12 -14.62
CA ASP A 180 9.88 5.54 -14.71
C ASP A 180 9.59 6.74 -13.80
N VAL A 181 10.12 6.74 -12.56
CA VAL A 181 9.98 7.87 -11.62
C VAL A 181 10.62 9.13 -12.19
N ALA A 182 11.85 9.03 -12.71
CA ALA A 182 12.56 10.18 -13.27
C ALA A 182 11.80 10.77 -14.47
N GLU A 183 11.37 9.94 -15.41
CA GLU A 183 10.62 10.40 -16.58
C GLU A 183 9.27 11.03 -16.20
N ALA A 184 8.53 10.38 -15.30
CA ALA A 184 7.26 10.89 -14.83
C ALA A 184 7.44 12.23 -14.07
N PHE A 185 8.45 12.34 -13.19
CA PHE A 185 8.72 13.57 -12.47
C PHE A 185 9.07 14.73 -13.42
N LYS A 186 9.95 14.49 -14.40
CA LYS A 186 10.30 15.48 -15.44
C LYS A 186 9.06 15.95 -16.21
N LYS A 187 8.21 15.01 -16.65
CA LYS A 187 6.96 15.29 -17.36
C LYS A 187 6.03 16.20 -16.54
N TRP A 188 5.81 15.87 -15.26
CA TRP A 188 4.90 16.61 -14.41
C TRP A 188 5.48 17.96 -13.94
N MET A 189 6.80 18.05 -13.70
CA MET A 189 7.44 19.33 -13.41
C MET A 189 7.35 20.30 -14.59
N LYS A 190 7.55 19.82 -15.82
CA LYS A 190 7.33 20.63 -17.02
C LYS A 190 5.90 21.19 -17.10
N LYS A 191 4.90 20.41 -16.64
CA LYS A 191 3.49 20.82 -16.62
C LYS A 191 3.18 21.78 -15.48
N PHE A 192 3.67 21.55 -14.27
CA PHE A 192 3.25 22.29 -13.08
C PHE A 192 4.16 23.46 -12.74
N LYS A 193 5.44 23.42 -13.12
CA LYS A 193 6.46 24.42 -12.83
C LYS A 193 7.39 24.61 -14.04
N PRO A 194 6.93 25.27 -15.14
CA PRO A 194 7.69 25.35 -16.39
C PRO A 194 9.06 26.03 -16.26
N ASP A 195 9.28 26.84 -15.22
CA ASP A 195 10.53 27.58 -14.93
C ASP A 195 11.53 26.77 -14.08
N TRP A 196 11.28 25.47 -13.81
CA TRP A 196 12.21 24.61 -13.13
C TRP A 196 13.44 24.29 -13.99
N GLN A 197 14.55 23.96 -13.32
CA GLN A 197 15.82 23.61 -13.95
C GLN A 197 16.27 22.25 -13.45
N MET A 198 16.49 21.30 -14.35
CA MET A 198 17.10 20.03 -14.05
C MET A 198 18.62 20.15 -14.22
N LEU A 199 19.36 19.97 -13.14
CA LEU A 199 20.82 20.11 -13.12
C LEU A 199 21.56 18.79 -13.33
N GLY A 200 20.88 17.67 -13.18
CA GLY A 200 21.39 16.33 -13.46
C GLY A 200 20.36 15.25 -13.23
N ASP A 201 20.63 14.07 -13.79
CA ASP A 201 19.80 12.87 -13.74
C ASP A 201 20.74 11.65 -13.76
N ASP A 202 21.06 11.12 -12.60
CA ASP A 202 21.98 10.02 -12.44
C ASP A 202 21.28 8.75 -11.95
N TYR A 203 21.89 7.62 -12.26
CA TYR A 203 21.40 6.30 -11.85
C TYR A 203 22.54 5.51 -11.22
N HIS A 204 22.23 4.72 -10.19
CA HIS A 204 23.20 3.82 -9.53
C HIS A 204 22.62 2.41 -9.42
N PRO A 205 23.49 1.37 -9.44
CA PRO A 205 23.03 0.00 -9.22
C PRO A 205 22.38 -0.18 -7.85
N ILE A 206 21.32 -1.02 -7.78
CA ILE A 206 20.69 -1.41 -6.50
C ILE A 206 21.75 -1.98 -5.55
N GLY A 207 21.74 -1.55 -4.30
CA GLY A 207 22.68 -2.00 -3.27
C GLY A 207 24.04 -1.34 -3.34
N THR A 208 24.19 -0.18 -4.03
CA THR A 208 25.42 0.61 -4.06
C THR A 208 25.81 1.07 -2.65
N LYS A 209 27.02 0.69 -2.22
CA LYS A 209 27.51 0.99 -0.85
C LYS A 209 28.21 2.34 -0.75
N ASP A 210 28.77 2.83 -1.85
CA ASP A 210 29.45 4.12 -1.92
C ASP A 210 28.77 5.00 -2.97
N LEU A 211 28.00 5.97 -2.50
CA LEU A 211 27.36 7.00 -3.33
C LEU A 211 28.13 8.32 -3.34
N GLY A 212 29.32 8.38 -2.72
CA GLY A 212 30.15 9.56 -2.61
C GLY A 212 30.41 10.28 -3.94
N PRO A 213 30.77 9.58 -5.04
CA PRO A 213 30.95 10.21 -6.36
C PRO A 213 29.70 10.92 -6.88
N TYR A 214 28.54 10.31 -6.76
CA TYR A 214 27.25 10.91 -7.15
C TYR A 214 26.92 12.12 -6.26
N ILE A 215 27.05 11.98 -4.93
CA ILE A 215 26.77 13.04 -3.96
C ILE A 215 27.66 14.25 -4.20
N THR A 216 28.94 14.05 -4.49
CA THR A 216 29.89 15.13 -4.82
C THR A 216 29.44 15.91 -6.05
N LYS A 217 29.00 15.20 -7.09
CA LYS A 217 28.45 15.80 -8.31
C LYS A 217 27.16 16.60 -8.03
N ILE A 218 26.25 16.06 -7.20
CA ILE A 218 25.02 16.72 -6.79
C ILE A 218 25.33 18.02 -6.03
N ILE A 219 26.25 17.98 -5.06
CA ILE A 219 26.65 19.16 -4.30
C ILE A 219 27.26 20.22 -5.23
N ALA A 220 28.15 19.82 -6.14
CA ALA A 220 28.80 20.73 -7.09
C ALA A 220 27.82 21.39 -8.07
N SER A 221 26.69 20.75 -8.37
CA SER A 221 25.64 21.29 -9.24
C SER A 221 24.91 22.49 -8.65
N GLY A 222 24.92 22.64 -7.32
CA GLY A 222 24.13 23.66 -6.62
C GLY A 222 22.62 23.40 -6.63
N ALA A 223 22.21 22.14 -6.70
CA ALA A 223 20.80 21.74 -6.62
C ALA A 223 20.19 22.14 -5.27
N GLU A 224 18.99 22.70 -5.34
CA GLU A 224 18.18 23.06 -4.17
C GLU A 224 17.34 21.88 -3.67
N VAL A 225 16.97 20.97 -4.57
CA VAL A 225 16.20 19.78 -4.31
C VAL A 225 16.84 18.57 -4.97
N LEU A 226 17.00 17.50 -4.21
CA LEU A 226 17.34 16.17 -4.68
C LEU A 226 16.07 15.29 -4.66
N VAL A 227 15.63 14.82 -5.82
CA VAL A 227 14.52 13.86 -5.92
C VAL A 227 15.09 12.48 -6.17
N THR A 228 14.61 11.50 -5.41
CA THR A 228 15.05 10.12 -5.55
C THR A 228 13.89 9.14 -5.40
N SER A 229 13.94 8.06 -6.18
CA SER A 229 13.07 6.90 -6.05
C SER A 229 13.64 5.82 -5.13
N ASP A 230 14.84 6.00 -4.61
CA ASP A 230 15.48 5.04 -3.72
C ASP A 230 14.57 4.67 -2.55
N TRP A 231 14.68 3.45 -2.08
CA TRP A 231 13.89 2.91 -0.99
C TRP A 231 14.71 1.95 -0.12
N GLY A 232 14.22 1.65 1.09
CA GLY A 232 14.91 0.75 2.00
C GLY A 232 16.34 1.17 2.32
N ALA A 233 17.30 0.23 2.20
CA ALA A 233 18.69 0.44 2.54
C ALA A 233 19.41 1.45 1.63
N ASP A 234 19.06 1.52 0.34
CA ASP A 234 19.70 2.43 -0.60
C ASP A 234 19.36 3.89 -0.29
N LEU A 235 18.09 4.15 0.05
CA LEU A 235 17.65 5.46 0.54
C LEU A 235 18.39 5.86 1.84
N GLU A 236 18.56 4.91 2.76
CA GLU A 236 19.30 5.15 4.00
C GLU A 236 20.77 5.52 3.72
N VAL A 237 21.43 4.78 2.84
CA VAL A 237 22.83 5.06 2.44
C VAL A 237 22.94 6.42 1.78
N LEU A 238 22.03 6.75 0.83
CA LEU A 238 22.03 8.03 0.12
C LEU A 238 21.91 9.21 1.10
N ILE A 239 20.97 9.16 2.02
CA ILE A 239 20.75 10.26 2.98
C ILE A 239 21.92 10.39 3.96
N LYS A 240 22.40 9.27 4.54
CA LYS A 240 23.50 9.29 5.50
C LYS A 240 24.79 9.84 4.87
N GLN A 241 25.19 9.30 3.73
CA GLN A 241 26.39 9.76 3.03
C GLN A 241 26.22 11.20 2.53
N GLY A 242 25.03 11.55 2.00
CA GLY A 242 24.73 12.89 1.55
C GLY A 242 24.92 13.92 2.65
N ARG A 243 24.32 13.70 3.81
CA ARG A 243 24.45 14.63 4.95
C ARG A 243 25.87 14.67 5.52
N SER A 244 26.55 13.52 5.58
CA SER A 244 27.96 13.45 6.01
C SER A 244 28.89 14.23 5.09
N LEU A 245 28.66 14.24 3.79
CA LEU A 245 29.43 14.99 2.80
C LEU A 245 28.98 16.44 2.63
N GLY A 246 27.96 16.89 3.39
CA GLY A 246 27.52 18.29 3.40
C GLY A 246 26.39 18.61 2.39
N LEU A 247 25.69 17.62 1.85
CA LEU A 247 24.51 17.84 1.00
C LEU A 247 23.44 18.61 1.78
N LYS A 248 23.11 19.81 1.31
CA LYS A 248 22.10 20.71 1.91
C LYS A 248 20.76 20.71 1.16
N ALA A 249 20.73 20.12 -0.04
CA ALA A 249 19.51 20.06 -0.84
C ALA A 249 18.36 19.44 -0.03
N ASN A 250 17.13 19.98 -0.25
CA ASN A 250 15.93 19.34 0.20
C ASN A 250 15.78 17.98 -0.49
N ILE A 251 15.28 16.97 0.20
CA ILE A 251 15.14 15.62 -0.35
C ILE A 251 13.67 15.32 -0.56
N GLY A 252 13.28 14.99 -1.79
CA GLY A 252 11.97 14.51 -2.16
C GLY A 252 11.99 13.01 -2.43
N ASN A 253 11.16 12.25 -1.70
CA ASN A 253 11.10 10.80 -1.81
C ASN A 253 9.70 10.26 -1.48
N MET A 254 9.30 9.08 -1.96
CA MET A 254 8.00 8.47 -1.70
C MET A 254 7.98 7.47 -0.55
N TYR A 255 9.13 7.06 -0.01
CA TYR A 255 9.25 5.94 0.92
C TYR A 255 9.87 6.31 2.28
N LEU A 256 10.05 7.60 2.55
CA LEU A 256 10.75 8.07 3.77
C LEU A 256 9.84 8.10 5.03
N ALA A 257 8.58 7.72 4.92
CA ALA A 257 7.67 7.65 6.09
C ALA A 257 7.78 6.31 6.86
N ASP A 258 8.84 5.55 6.64
CA ASP A 258 9.08 4.27 7.31
C ASP A 258 9.80 4.45 8.65
N PRO A 259 9.19 4.05 9.80
CA PRO A 259 9.80 4.17 11.12
C PRO A 259 11.01 3.26 11.36
N VAL A 260 11.35 2.36 10.43
CA VAL A 260 12.55 1.51 10.53
C VAL A 260 13.81 2.27 10.16
N ILE A 261 13.77 3.03 9.05
CA ILE A 261 14.97 3.75 8.59
C ILE A 261 15.14 5.11 9.28
N LEU A 262 14.06 5.76 9.69
CA LEU A 262 14.12 7.11 10.28
C LEU A 262 14.96 7.22 11.56
N PRO A 263 14.95 6.25 12.51
CA PRO A 263 15.83 6.30 13.68
C PRO A 263 17.31 6.34 13.31
N ALA A 264 17.69 5.59 12.27
CA ALA A 264 19.07 5.52 11.79
C ALA A 264 19.51 6.79 11.03
N LEU A 265 18.57 7.52 10.43
CA LEU A 265 18.80 8.78 9.75
C LEU A 265 18.84 9.97 10.72
N GLY A 266 18.11 9.91 11.83
CA GLY A 266 18.03 10.99 12.79
C GLY A 266 17.72 12.34 12.13
N ASN A 267 18.43 13.38 12.55
CA ASN A 267 18.26 14.73 11.98
C ASN A 267 18.63 14.84 10.48
N GLY A 268 19.31 13.85 9.91
CA GLY A 268 19.62 13.82 8.46
C GLY A 268 18.39 13.76 7.57
N ALA A 269 17.27 13.23 8.10
CA ALA A 269 16.00 13.19 7.38
C ALA A 269 15.14 14.46 7.54
N VAL A 270 15.45 15.32 8.53
CA VAL A 270 14.61 16.51 8.81
C VAL A 270 14.58 17.44 7.60
N GLY A 271 13.39 17.96 7.29
CA GLY A 271 13.11 18.80 6.12
C GLY A 271 12.88 18.02 4.83
N ALA A 272 13.14 16.69 4.80
CA ALA A 272 12.83 15.90 3.62
C ALA A 272 11.30 15.79 3.41
N ILE A 273 10.90 15.71 2.15
CA ILE A 273 9.50 15.59 1.74
C ILE A 273 9.21 14.14 1.35
N THR A 274 8.12 13.61 1.88
CA THR A 274 7.68 12.24 1.57
C THR A 274 6.18 12.18 1.36
N GLY A 275 5.70 11.21 0.58
CA GLY A 275 4.28 11.08 0.36
C GLY A 275 3.86 9.74 -0.22
N ASP A 276 2.61 9.36 0.06
CA ASP A 276 2.00 8.13 -0.45
C ASP A 276 0.47 8.21 -0.33
N ILE A 277 -0.23 7.17 -0.75
CA ILE A 277 -1.67 6.97 -0.52
C ILE A 277 -2.02 6.80 0.98
N TYR A 278 -1.04 6.53 1.82
CA TYR A 278 -1.21 6.46 3.27
C TYR A 278 0.01 7.01 4.00
N LEU A 279 -0.23 7.93 4.93
CA LEU A 279 0.71 8.39 5.96
C LEU A 279 0.04 8.27 7.34
N LEU A 280 0.79 7.84 8.34
CA LEU A 280 0.29 7.72 9.73
C LEU A 280 -0.35 9.03 10.23
N THR A 281 0.16 10.15 9.79
CA THR A 281 -0.24 11.49 10.23
C THR A 281 -1.45 12.07 9.48
N LEU A 282 -2.13 11.29 8.66
CA LEU A 282 -3.41 11.67 8.04
C LEU A 282 -4.43 12.13 9.08
N GLN A 283 -5.10 13.28 8.81
CA GLN A 283 -6.03 13.91 9.75
C GLN A 283 -7.49 13.45 9.60
N THR A 284 -7.75 12.42 8.82
CA THR A 284 -9.12 11.91 8.63
C THR A 284 -9.66 11.22 9.89
N PRO A 285 -10.98 11.29 10.15
CA PRO A 285 -11.59 10.55 11.25
C PRO A 285 -11.34 9.04 11.17
N LYS A 286 -11.38 8.45 9.97
CA LYS A 286 -11.11 7.03 9.74
C LYS A 286 -9.69 6.63 10.11
N ASN A 287 -8.69 7.48 9.79
CA ASN A 287 -7.31 7.18 10.18
C ASN A 287 -7.11 7.26 11.69
N ARG A 288 -7.71 8.23 12.37
CA ARG A 288 -7.64 8.32 13.84
C ARG A 288 -8.23 7.08 14.50
N ASP A 289 -9.41 6.63 14.06
CA ASP A 289 -10.03 5.40 14.55
C ASP A 289 -9.19 4.15 14.24
N PHE A 290 -8.64 4.05 13.04
CA PHE A 290 -7.73 2.96 12.65
C PHE A 290 -6.50 2.88 13.56
N ILE A 291 -5.85 4.02 13.86
CA ILE A 291 -4.69 4.08 14.76
C ILE A 291 -5.06 3.58 16.15
N GLU A 292 -6.20 4.02 16.70
CA GLU A 292 -6.63 3.59 18.04
C GLU A 292 -6.99 2.10 18.09
N ARG A 293 -7.62 1.56 17.06
CA ARG A 293 -7.90 0.11 16.96
C ARG A 293 -6.61 -0.70 16.84
N TRP A 294 -5.65 -0.24 16.02
CA TRP A 294 -4.34 -0.84 15.89
C TRP A 294 -3.58 -0.89 17.23
N LYS A 295 -3.49 0.23 17.94
CA LYS A 295 -2.84 0.33 19.25
C LYS A 295 -3.40 -0.67 20.26
N ARG A 296 -4.74 -0.80 20.32
CA ARG A 296 -5.39 -1.78 21.21
C ARG A 296 -5.00 -3.22 20.92
N ARG A 297 -4.71 -3.55 19.65
CA ARG A 297 -4.29 -4.92 19.27
C ARG A 297 -2.84 -5.21 19.57
N ASN A 298 -2.00 -4.20 19.65
CA ASN A 298 -0.57 -4.31 19.97
C ASN A 298 0.17 -5.40 19.17
N LEU A 299 -0.07 -5.44 17.85
CA LEU A 299 0.48 -6.46 16.95
C LEU A 299 1.98 -6.31 16.72
N ASP A 300 2.51 -5.12 16.85
CA ASP A 300 3.93 -4.80 16.75
C ASP A 300 4.35 -3.89 17.90
N PRO A 301 4.76 -4.46 19.06
CA PRO A 301 5.16 -3.67 20.23
C PRO A 301 6.37 -2.78 19.99
N ALA A 302 7.26 -3.16 19.06
CA ALA A 302 8.45 -2.36 18.72
C ALA A 302 8.05 -1.10 17.91
N HIS A 303 7.00 -1.19 17.12
CA HIS A 303 6.48 -0.09 16.30
C HIS A 303 4.97 0.05 16.53
N PRO A 304 4.55 0.70 17.63
CA PRO A 304 3.17 0.64 18.12
C PRO A 304 2.16 1.39 17.25
N TYR A 305 2.60 1.98 16.14
CA TYR A 305 1.75 2.72 15.21
C TYR A 305 1.74 2.09 13.82
N PRO A 306 0.58 2.10 13.12
CA PRO A 306 0.46 1.54 11.77
C PRO A 306 1.10 2.48 10.74
N ALA A 307 2.40 2.29 10.48
CA ALA A 307 3.14 3.11 9.53
C ALA A 307 2.78 2.80 8.08
N GLN A 308 3.42 3.46 7.14
CA GLN A 308 3.09 3.52 5.71
C GLN A 308 2.68 2.17 5.09
N PHE A 309 3.49 1.13 5.22
CA PHE A 309 3.23 -0.16 4.59
C PHE A 309 2.06 -0.93 5.22
N ILE A 310 1.86 -0.79 6.53
CA ILE A 310 0.72 -1.37 7.26
C ILE A 310 -0.59 -0.74 6.77
N GLY A 311 -0.65 0.59 6.74
CA GLY A 311 -1.87 1.29 6.35
C GLY A 311 -2.23 1.10 4.87
N LYS A 312 -1.23 1.03 3.98
CA LYS A 312 -1.45 0.70 2.55
C LYS A 312 -2.09 -0.68 2.38
N ALA A 313 -1.51 -1.70 2.99
CA ALA A 313 -2.02 -3.05 2.92
C ALA A 313 -3.42 -3.16 3.52
N TYR A 314 -3.63 -2.57 4.70
CA TYR A 314 -4.93 -2.53 5.37
C TYR A 314 -6.01 -1.90 4.49
N GLN A 315 -5.82 -0.66 4.01
CA GLN A 315 -6.86 0.02 3.23
C GLN A 315 -7.11 -0.64 1.86
N GLY A 316 -6.07 -1.19 1.23
CA GLY A 316 -6.22 -1.94 -0.01
C GLY A 316 -7.08 -3.18 0.20
N PHE A 317 -6.83 -3.93 1.27
CA PHE A 317 -7.62 -5.11 1.63
C PHE A 317 -9.07 -4.76 2.01
N MET A 318 -9.28 -3.66 2.75
CA MET A 318 -10.62 -3.21 3.11
C MET A 318 -11.46 -2.81 1.90
N PHE A 319 -10.85 -2.28 0.84
CA PHE A 319 -11.54 -2.03 -0.41
C PHE A 319 -11.99 -3.34 -1.08
N LEU A 320 -11.10 -4.34 -1.20
CA LEU A 320 -11.48 -5.67 -1.71
C LEU A 320 -12.60 -6.30 -0.85
N ALA A 321 -12.49 -6.20 0.47
CA ALA A 321 -13.51 -6.73 1.39
C ALA A 321 -14.89 -6.07 1.16
N GLU A 322 -14.92 -4.77 0.90
CA GLU A 322 -16.18 -4.08 0.58
C GLU A 322 -16.75 -4.54 -0.77
N VAL A 323 -15.89 -4.76 -1.77
CA VAL A 323 -16.32 -5.34 -3.06
C VAL A 323 -16.97 -6.71 -2.86
N ILE A 324 -16.34 -7.60 -2.09
CA ILE A 324 -16.87 -8.94 -1.80
C ILE A 324 -18.20 -8.84 -1.05
N ARG A 325 -18.33 -7.95 -0.07
CA ARG A 325 -19.62 -7.73 0.62
C ARG A 325 -20.71 -7.25 -0.31
N LYS A 326 -20.39 -6.30 -1.18
CA LYS A 326 -21.34 -5.68 -2.11
C LYS A 326 -21.81 -6.66 -3.18
N THR A 327 -20.90 -7.47 -3.70
CA THR A 327 -21.24 -8.46 -4.74
C THR A 327 -21.91 -9.72 -4.19
N GLY A 328 -21.69 -10.08 -2.94
CA GLY A 328 -22.18 -11.34 -2.34
C GLY A 328 -21.53 -12.60 -2.94
N SER A 329 -20.48 -12.44 -3.74
CA SER A 329 -19.82 -13.52 -4.50
C SER A 329 -18.31 -13.43 -4.36
N THR A 330 -17.61 -14.56 -4.54
CA THR A 330 -16.16 -14.63 -4.68
C THR A 330 -15.71 -15.00 -6.10
N LYS A 331 -16.67 -15.16 -7.03
CA LYS A 331 -16.37 -15.43 -8.43
C LYS A 331 -15.71 -14.22 -9.09
N ALA A 332 -14.62 -14.47 -9.80
CA ALA A 332 -13.81 -13.41 -10.37
C ALA A 332 -14.58 -12.44 -11.25
N GLU A 333 -15.47 -12.93 -12.12
CA GLU A 333 -16.26 -12.11 -13.03
C GLU A 333 -17.27 -11.20 -12.29
N ASP A 334 -17.82 -11.67 -11.15
CA ASP A 334 -18.71 -10.87 -10.31
C ASP A 334 -17.92 -9.77 -9.59
N ILE A 335 -16.71 -10.10 -9.09
CA ILE A 335 -15.78 -9.15 -8.46
C ILE A 335 -15.37 -8.07 -9.46
N ILE A 336 -14.92 -8.44 -10.66
CA ILE A 336 -14.51 -7.49 -11.72
C ILE A 336 -15.66 -6.51 -11.99
N ARG A 337 -16.84 -7.04 -12.31
CA ARG A 337 -18.04 -6.24 -12.63
C ARG A 337 -18.43 -5.27 -11.51
N THR A 338 -18.24 -5.69 -10.24
CA THR A 338 -18.60 -4.87 -9.08
C THR A 338 -17.53 -3.83 -8.77
N TRP A 339 -16.26 -4.18 -8.96
CA TRP A 339 -15.14 -3.30 -8.59
C TRP A 339 -14.87 -2.21 -9.62
N GLU A 340 -15.06 -2.51 -10.91
CA GLU A 340 -14.97 -1.52 -11.98
C GLU A 340 -15.94 -0.36 -11.74
N GLY A 341 -15.41 0.86 -11.60
CA GLY A 341 -16.21 2.06 -11.34
C GLY A 341 -16.68 2.24 -9.89
N MET A 342 -16.26 1.36 -8.96
CA MET A 342 -16.64 1.47 -7.56
C MET A 342 -15.82 2.53 -6.82
N SER A 343 -16.51 3.31 -5.98
CA SER A 343 -15.88 4.20 -5.01
C SER A 343 -15.82 3.54 -3.64
N HIS A 344 -14.79 3.88 -2.88
CA HIS A 344 -14.55 3.44 -1.50
C HIS A 344 -14.04 4.61 -0.67
N GLU A 345 -14.48 4.71 0.56
CA GLU A 345 -13.93 5.67 1.51
C GLU A 345 -12.77 5.02 2.27
N GLY A 346 -11.54 5.31 1.86
CA GLY A 346 -10.30 4.82 2.48
C GLY A 346 -9.86 5.60 3.71
N LEU A 347 -8.66 5.30 4.21
CA LEU A 347 -8.02 6.03 5.30
C LEU A 347 -7.63 7.46 4.87
N ILE A 348 -7.30 7.63 3.59
CA ILE A 348 -6.96 8.94 3.00
C ILE A 348 -8.18 9.76 2.57
N GLY A 349 -9.36 9.16 2.53
CA GLY A 349 -10.58 9.73 1.96
C GLY A 349 -11.06 8.95 0.74
N PRO A 350 -11.77 9.59 -0.19
CA PRO A 350 -12.40 8.91 -1.32
C PRO A 350 -11.38 8.32 -2.29
N MET A 351 -11.60 7.07 -2.65
CA MET A 351 -10.86 6.32 -3.66
C MET A 351 -11.85 5.78 -4.70
N PHE A 352 -11.45 5.74 -5.96
CA PHE A 352 -12.27 5.28 -7.07
C PHE A 352 -11.48 4.27 -7.92
N MET A 353 -12.07 3.12 -8.23
CA MET A 353 -11.45 2.11 -9.10
C MET A 353 -11.81 2.41 -10.55
N ARG A 354 -10.82 2.84 -11.34
CA ARG A 354 -11.03 3.13 -12.76
C ARG A 354 -11.24 1.83 -13.54
N ALA A 355 -12.34 1.78 -14.28
CA ALA A 355 -12.79 0.52 -14.92
C ALA A 355 -11.89 0.06 -16.08
N CYS A 356 -11.27 0.99 -16.83
CA CYS A 356 -10.52 0.61 -18.03
C CYS A 356 -9.16 -0.04 -17.74
N ASP A 357 -8.55 0.24 -16.59
CA ASP A 357 -7.21 -0.23 -16.26
C ASP A 357 -7.04 -0.76 -14.84
N HIS A 358 -8.10 -0.85 -14.07
CA HIS A 358 -8.11 -1.32 -12.67
C HIS A 358 -7.10 -0.57 -11.77
N GLN A 359 -6.85 0.70 -12.07
CA GLN A 359 -6.04 1.60 -11.27
C GLN A 359 -6.91 2.38 -10.29
N VAL A 360 -6.54 2.39 -9.01
CA VAL A 360 -7.18 3.29 -8.06
C VAL A 360 -6.85 4.74 -8.39
N ILE A 361 -7.87 5.57 -8.41
CA ILE A 361 -7.78 7.02 -8.47
C ILE A 361 -8.03 7.52 -7.05
N ALA A 362 -6.99 8.04 -6.43
CA ALA A 362 -6.99 8.46 -5.03
C ALA A 362 -6.11 9.71 -4.86
N PRO A 363 -6.34 10.53 -3.84
CA PRO A 363 -5.42 11.61 -3.49
C PRO A 363 -4.09 11.05 -2.99
N MET A 364 -3.06 11.92 -2.94
CA MET A 364 -1.77 11.62 -2.32
C MET A 364 -1.55 12.53 -1.11
N ALA A 365 -1.16 11.94 0.00
CA ALA A 365 -0.73 12.68 1.18
C ALA A 365 0.77 12.95 1.07
N ILE A 366 1.19 14.21 1.24
CA ILE A 366 2.60 14.61 1.21
C ILE A 366 2.91 15.43 2.44
N GLY A 367 3.95 15.04 3.18
CA GLY A 367 4.39 15.72 4.39
C GLY A 367 5.89 15.91 4.45
N GLU A 368 6.30 16.85 5.28
CA GLU A 368 7.69 17.12 5.63
C GLU A 368 8.07 16.31 6.86
N ILE A 369 9.29 15.76 6.88
CA ILE A 369 9.87 15.14 8.08
C ILE A 369 10.24 16.24 9.06
N LEU A 370 9.54 16.28 10.19
CA LEU A 370 9.76 17.23 11.29
C LEU A 370 10.68 16.63 12.36
N PRO A 371 11.39 17.46 13.13
CA PRO A 371 12.21 16.98 14.25
C PRO A 371 11.41 16.17 15.28
N GLY A 372 12.09 15.23 15.95
CA GLY A 372 11.55 14.55 17.13
C GLY A 372 11.79 15.36 18.43
N PRO A 373 11.10 15.04 19.54
CA PRO A 373 9.99 14.10 19.61
C PRO A 373 8.68 14.65 19.02
N ASN A 374 7.81 13.75 18.58
CA ASN A 374 6.48 14.07 18.05
C ASN A 374 5.43 13.16 18.72
N PRO A 375 4.11 13.31 18.46
CA PRO A 375 3.07 12.50 19.12
C PRO A 375 3.18 10.98 18.92
N PHE A 376 3.93 10.53 17.92
CA PHE A 376 4.07 9.12 17.58
C PHE A 376 5.42 8.53 18.01
N TYR A 377 6.52 9.27 17.78
CA TYR A 377 7.88 8.75 17.94
C TYR A 377 8.82 9.75 18.62
N LYS A 378 9.90 9.22 19.23
CA LYS A 378 10.98 10.05 19.81
C LYS A 378 11.96 10.57 18.76
N PHE A 379 11.96 9.99 17.56
CA PHE A 379 12.78 10.35 16.41
C PHE A 379 12.03 11.24 15.43
N PRO A 380 12.68 11.88 14.46
CA PRO A 380 12.02 12.66 13.41
C PRO A 380 10.98 11.83 12.66
N TYR A 381 9.85 12.41 12.36
CA TYR A 381 8.78 11.74 11.62
C TYR A 381 7.97 12.74 10.78
N VAL A 382 7.20 12.20 9.82
CA VAL A 382 6.38 13.02 8.94
C VAL A 382 5.32 13.79 9.72
N GLY A 383 5.25 15.10 9.47
CA GLY A 383 4.23 16.00 10.01
C GLY A 383 2.85 15.81 9.39
N ALA A 384 1.92 16.71 9.74
CA ALA A 384 0.59 16.70 9.12
C ALA A 384 0.71 16.95 7.61
N PRO A 385 0.17 16.05 6.76
CA PRO A 385 0.38 16.13 5.34
C PRO A 385 -0.54 17.14 4.64
N THR A 386 -0.05 17.70 3.55
CA THR A 386 -0.87 18.31 2.51
C THR A 386 -1.47 17.19 1.64
N ILE A 387 -2.76 17.31 1.34
CA ILE A 387 -3.45 16.38 0.46
C ILE A 387 -3.45 16.92 -0.97
N ILE A 388 -2.79 16.22 -1.88
CA ILE A 388 -2.85 16.53 -3.31
C ILE A 388 -4.06 15.79 -3.91
N PRO A 389 -5.02 16.52 -4.50
CA PRO A 389 -6.23 15.91 -5.04
C PRO A 389 -5.97 14.87 -6.13
N ALA A 390 -6.80 13.85 -6.20
CA ALA A 390 -6.66 12.74 -7.14
C ALA A 390 -6.69 13.19 -8.61
N ASP A 391 -7.55 14.11 -8.97
CA ASP A 391 -7.67 14.68 -10.33
C ASP A 391 -6.42 15.40 -10.80
N LYS A 392 -5.66 15.98 -9.86
CA LYS A 392 -4.39 16.68 -10.16
C LYS A 392 -3.26 15.74 -10.53
N ILE A 393 -3.28 14.50 -9.99
CA ILE A 393 -2.17 13.54 -10.13
C ILE A 393 -2.51 12.33 -10.98
N SER A 394 -3.77 12.16 -11.37
CA SER A 394 -4.19 11.01 -12.18
C SER A 394 -3.68 11.11 -13.61
N VAL A 395 -3.11 10.02 -14.10
CA VAL A 395 -2.74 9.88 -15.51
C VAL A 395 -4.02 9.80 -16.34
N PRO A 396 -4.18 10.63 -17.38
CA PRO A 396 -5.33 10.51 -18.30
C PRO A 396 -5.43 9.10 -18.88
N PRO A 397 -6.64 8.54 -19.06
CA PRO A 397 -6.82 7.20 -19.60
C PRO A 397 -6.02 6.93 -20.88
N ALA A 398 -6.07 7.84 -21.84
CA ALA A 398 -5.36 7.71 -23.12
C ALA A 398 -3.82 7.68 -23.00
N GLU A 399 -3.26 8.13 -21.86
CA GLU A 399 -1.82 8.18 -21.63
C GLU A 399 -1.29 6.99 -20.82
N THR A 400 -2.16 6.07 -20.37
CA THR A 400 -1.78 4.92 -19.55
C THR A 400 -1.06 3.81 -20.32
N GLY A 401 -1.14 3.82 -21.66
CA GLY A 401 -0.68 2.73 -22.51
C GLY A 401 -1.57 1.48 -22.49
N ASN A 402 -2.69 1.52 -21.77
CA ASN A 402 -3.65 0.43 -21.71
C ASN A 402 -4.60 0.48 -22.92
N PRO A 403 -4.71 -0.59 -23.74
CA PRO A 403 -5.57 -0.58 -24.90
C PRO A 403 -7.08 -0.46 -24.58
N ARG A 404 -7.50 -0.76 -23.34
CA ARG A 404 -8.89 -0.58 -22.90
C ARG A 404 -9.23 0.88 -22.56
N CYS A 405 -8.25 1.73 -22.33
CA CYS A 405 -8.40 3.14 -21.92
C CYS A 405 -8.39 4.12 -23.12
N LYS A 406 -9.01 3.76 -24.22
CA LYS A 406 -9.08 4.57 -25.45
C LYS A 406 -10.18 5.61 -25.37
#